data_5e87c8cafa2bce39aaf18cf7b8f4f4f3
#
_entry.id   5e87c8cafa2bce39aaf18cf7b8f4f4f3
#
_cell.length_a   1.000
_cell.length_b   1.000
_cell.length_c   1.000
_cell.angle_alpha   90.00
_cell.angle_beta   90.00
_cell.angle_gamma   90.00
#
_symmetry.space_group_name_H-M   'P 1'
#
loop_
_entity.id
_entity.type
_entity.pdbx_description
1 polymer ?
#
loop_
_entity_poly.entity_id
_entity_poly.type
_entity_poly.pdbx_seq_one_letter_code
_entity_poly.pdbx_strand_id
1 'polypeptide(L)'
;MAKKVLVLGETREGALRNVSFEAIAAAKKISGGGEVVAVLIGDTVAEFGAELVAYGADRVITVEHPHLKSYTSDGYGQAFMAVVEQEKPEGLVFGHTSVGKDLAPKIASKLQAGLISDVTDIEGEGDDAVFIRPIFSGKAFEKVKLKGGLTFITVRSNNIAPLEREERSGDVSSLSVDITNLRTIIKNVVRKSTEGVDLSEAKVIVAGGRGVKSTEGFEPLQELANLLGGAVGASRGACDADYCDYSLQIGQTGKVVTPDLYIAAGISGAIQHMAGMSNSKVIVAINKDPEANIFKVADYGIVGDLFEVIPMLTEEFKKIM
;
A
#
# COMPACT_ATOMS: atom_id res chain seq x y z
N MET A 1 15.34 -15.39 -18.71
CA MET A 1 16.25 -14.41 -19.29
C MET A 1 16.23 -13.14 -18.45
N ALA A 2 17.33 -12.37 -18.45
CA ALA A 2 17.39 -11.09 -17.76
C ALA A 2 16.46 -10.08 -18.44
N LYS A 3 15.55 -9.45 -17.68
CA LYS A 3 14.51 -8.54 -18.19
C LYS A 3 14.75 -7.11 -17.70
N LYS A 4 14.46 -6.12 -18.55
CA LYS A 4 14.32 -4.74 -18.09
C LYS A 4 12.94 -4.53 -17.49
N VAL A 5 12.88 -4.07 -16.23
CA VAL A 5 11.63 -3.84 -15.49
C VAL A 5 11.54 -2.38 -15.10
N LEU A 6 10.43 -1.71 -15.44
CA LEU A 6 10.11 -0.38 -14.92
C LEU A 6 9.26 -0.47 -13.67
N VAL A 7 9.57 0.38 -12.70
CA VAL A 7 8.83 0.51 -11.43
C VAL A 7 8.28 1.92 -11.33
N LEU A 8 6.98 2.07 -11.10
CA LEU A 8 6.42 3.38 -10.75
C LEU A 8 6.70 3.67 -9.27
N GLY A 9 7.58 4.64 -9.00
CA GLY A 9 7.78 5.20 -7.68
C GLY A 9 6.67 6.21 -7.35
N GLU A 10 6.12 6.12 -6.15
CA GLU A 10 5.07 7.01 -5.69
C GLU A 10 5.58 7.91 -4.58
N THR A 11 5.24 9.19 -4.66
CA THR A 11 5.49 10.18 -3.62
C THR A 11 4.18 10.65 -3.01
N ARG A 12 4.21 11.01 -1.74
CA ARG A 12 3.10 11.62 -1.04
C ARG A 12 3.61 12.57 0.03
N GLU A 13 3.09 13.80 0.04
CA GLU A 13 3.42 14.80 1.07
C GLU A 13 4.93 15.07 1.23
N GLY A 14 5.67 15.05 0.12
CA GLY A 14 7.10 15.32 0.12
C GLY A 14 7.96 14.15 0.59
N ALA A 15 7.45 12.92 0.55
CA ALA A 15 8.20 11.71 0.87
C ALA A 15 7.87 10.56 -0.11
N LEU A 16 8.81 9.63 -0.27
CA LEU A 16 8.56 8.38 -0.97
C LEU A 16 7.62 7.50 -0.16
N ARG A 17 6.68 6.86 -0.84
CA ARG A 17 5.81 5.85 -0.23
C ARG A 17 6.56 4.52 -0.10
N ASN A 18 6.38 3.83 1.01
CA ASN A 18 7.04 2.54 1.28
C ASN A 18 6.79 1.50 0.18
N VAL A 19 5.61 1.50 -0.44
CA VAL A 19 5.26 0.61 -1.55
C VAL A 19 6.19 0.76 -2.76
N SER A 20 6.86 1.90 -2.94
CA SER A 20 7.85 2.10 -4.00
C SER A 20 9.07 1.19 -3.80
N PHE A 21 9.53 1.02 -2.57
CA PHE A 21 10.63 0.12 -2.23
C PHE A 21 10.23 -1.35 -2.35
N GLU A 22 9.01 -1.67 -1.96
CA GLU A 22 8.43 -3.01 -2.13
C GLU A 22 8.29 -3.37 -3.62
N ALA A 23 7.87 -2.41 -4.44
CA ALA A 23 7.78 -2.58 -5.89
C ALA A 23 9.15 -2.79 -6.54
N ILE A 24 10.21 -2.12 -6.06
CA ILE A 24 11.60 -2.37 -6.50
C ILE A 24 12.03 -3.79 -6.14
N ALA A 25 11.75 -4.25 -4.93
CA ALA A 25 12.06 -5.62 -4.50
C ALA A 25 11.35 -6.67 -5.37
N ALA A 26 10.07 -6.44 -5.69
CA ALA A 26 9.31 -7.26 -6.63
C ALA A 26 9.92 -7.25 -8.04
N ALA A 27 10.31 -6.06 -8.53
CA ALA A 27 10.94 -5.90 -9.84
C ALA A 27 12.28 -6.65 -9.94
N LYS A 28 13.08 -6.68 -8.88
CA LYS A 28 14.33 -7.48 -8.83
C LYS A 28 14.06 -8.96 -9.01
N LYS A 29 13.03 -9.51 -8.36
CA LYS A 29 12.62 -10.91 -8.59
C LYS A 29 12.19 -11.15 -10.04
N ILE A 30 11.38 -10.26 -10.60
CA ILE A 30 10.86 -10.38 -11.98
C ILE A 30 11.96 -10.21 -13.03
N SER A 31 12.94 -9.34 -12.76
CA SER A 31 14.01 -9.06 -13.71
C SER A 31 14.93 -10.26 -13.96
N GLY A 32 15.01 -11.20 -13.02
CA GLY A 32 15.89 -12.37 -13.14
C GLY A 32 17.35 -11.98 -13.40
N GLY A 33 17.83 -10.94 -12.69
CA GLY A 33 19.17 -10.37 -12.85
C GLY A 33 19.29 -9.29 -13.93
N GLY A 34 18.17 -8.85 -14.51
CA GLY A 34 18.13 -7.73 -15.45
C GLY A 34 18.03 -6.36 -14.78
N GLU A 35 17.90 -5.31 -15.59
CA GLU A 35 17.87 -3.92 -15.14
C GLU A 35 16.54 -3.53 -14.52
N VAL A 36 16.57 -2.92 -13.34
CA VAL A 36 15.40 -2.32 -12.69
C VAL A 36 15.51 -0.80 -12.74
N VAL A 37 14.60 -0.16 -13.47
CA VAL A 37 14.55 1.28 -13.66
C VAL A 37 13.33 1.83 -12.91
N ALA A 38 13.57 2.66 -11.90
CA ALA A 38 12.48 3.35 -11.20
C ALA A 38 12.08 4.62 -11.97
N VAL A 39 10.79 4.91 -12.01
CA VAL A 39 10.20 6.06 -12.68
C VAL A 39 9.48 6.92 -11.65
N LEU A 40 9.91 8.17 -11.50
CA LEU A 40 9.26 9.18 -10.67
C LEU A 40 8.53 10.19 -11.54
N ILE A 41 7.28 10.47 -11.21
CA ILE A 41 6.42 11.40 -11.96
C ILE A 41 5.86 12.45 -10.99
N GLY A 42 6.08 13.72 -11.29
CA GLY A 42 5.59 14.82 -10.44
C GLY A 42 5.96 16.20 -10.96
N ASP A 43 5.86 17.21 -10.13
CA ASP A 43 6.35 18.56 -10.42
C ASP A 43 7.77 18.81 -9.89
N THR A 44 8.14 18.11 -8.82
CA THR A 44 9.48 18.20 -8.19
C THR A 44 9.74 16.86 -7.49
N VAL A 45 10.39 15.93 -8.14
CA VAL A 45 10.60 14.54 -7.67
C VAL A 45 12.04 14.04 -7.81
N ALA A 46 12.91 14.81 -8.45
CA ALA A 46 14.29 14.39 -8.70
C ALA A 46 15.07 14.11 -7.42
N GLU A 47 14.79 14.83 -6.34
CA GLU A 47 15.44 14.67 -5.04
C GLU A 47 15.28 13.26 -4.44
N PHE A 48 14.21 12.56 -4.79
CA PHE A 48 13.92 11.20 -4.30
C PHE A 48 14.65 10.09 -5.07
N GLY A 49 15.31 10.44 -6.18
CA GLY A 49 15.94 9.44 -7.05
C GLY A 49 17.04 8.64 -6.35
N ALA A 50 17.90 9.30 -5.59
CA ALA A 50 19.01 8.66 -4.87
C ALA A 50 18.52 7.63 -3.84
N GLU A 51 17.38 7.88 -3.21
CA GLU A 51 16.80 6.96 -2.24
C GLU A 51 16.29 5.68 -2.91
N LEU A 52 15.64 5.77 -4.09
CA LEU A 52 15.23 4.58 -4.85
C LEU A 52 16.44 3.75 -5.30
N VAL A 53 17.56 4.39 -5.65
CA VAL A 53 18.82 3.68 -5.96
C VAL A 53 19.32 2.94 -4.73
N ALA A 54 19.31 3.57 -3.56
CA ALA A 54 19.75 2.94 -2.31
C ALA A 54 18.92 1.69 -1.95
N TYR A 55 17.66 1.64 -2.37
CA TYR A 55 16.78 0.48 -2.21
C TYR A 55 16.74 -0.47 -3.42
N GLY A 56 17.69 -0.38 -4.34
CA GLY A 56 17.93 -1.41 -5.33
C GLY A 56 17.56 -1.04 -6.77
N ALA A 57 17.05 0.14 -7.08
CA ALA A 57 16.94 0.58 -8.46
C ALA A 57 18.34 0.73 -9.09
N ASP A 58 18.52 0.21 -10.30
CA ASP A 58 19.80 0.36 -10.99
C ASP A 58 19.93 1.74 -11.65
N ARG A 59 18.78 2.32 -12.04
CA ARG A 59 18.65 3.65 -12.63
C ARG A 59 17.31 4.27 -12.26
N VAL A 60 17.23 5.60 -12.25
CA VAL A 60 15.99 6.34 -12.02
C VAL A 60 15.75 7.31 -13.17
N ILE A 61 14.52 7.34 -13.67
CA ILE A 61 14.06 8.32 -14.64
C ILE A 61 13.01 9.20 -13.97
N THR A 62 13.24 10.52 -13.99
CA THR A 62 12.28 11.49 -13.49
C THR A 62 11.55 12.15 -14.64
N VAL A 63 10.24 12.31 -14.53
CA VAL A 63 9.41 13.09 -15.45
C VAL A 63 8.77 14.21 -14.64
N GLU A 64 9.31 15.42 -14.80
CA GLU A 64 8.86 16.59 -14.08
C GLU A 64 8.11 17.54 -14.99
N HIS A 65 6.90 17.94 -14.57
CA HIS A 65 6.09 18.90 -15.30
C HIS A 65 5.06 19.55 -14.37
N PRO A 66 4.75 20.88 -14.49
CA PRO A 66 3.78 21.56 -13.64
C PRO A 66 2.39 20.90 -13.59
N HIS A 67 1.95 20.30 -14.69
CA HIS A 67 0.69 19.57 -14.76
C HIS A 67 0.69 18.21 -14.05
N LEU A 68 1.85 17.76 -13.55
CA LEU A 68 2.01 16.52 -12.79
C LEU A 68 2.08 16.73 -11.27
N LYS A 69 1.91 17.97 -10.81
CA LYS A 69 1.88 18.32 -9.38
C LYS A 69 0.87 17.50 -8.58
N SER A 70 -0.27 17.23 -9.18
CA SER A 70 -1.30 16.37 -8.61
C SER A 70 -1.60 15.25 -9.58
N TYR A 71 -1.85 14.06 -9.05
CA TYR A 71 -2.17 12.90 -9.86
C TYR A 71 -3.41 13.15 -10.73
N THR A 72 -3.26 12.94 -12.01
CA THR A 72 -4.34 12.74 -12.95
C THR A 72 -4.01 11.55 -13.84
N SER A 73 -4.98 10.69 -14.08
CA SER A 73 -4.81 9.50 -14.92
C SER A 73 -4.31 9.84 -16.34
N ASP A 74 -4.68 11.02 -16.86
CA ASP A 74 -4.24 11.45 -18.21
C ASP A 74 -2.81 11.96 -18.20
N GLY A 75 -2.41 12.80 -17.25
CA GLY A 75 -1.06 13.34 -17.16
C GLY A 75 -0.02 12.26 -16.85
N TYR A 76 -0.27 11.49 -15.78
CA TYR A 76 0.61 10.39 -15.40
C TYR A 76 0.66 9.31 -16.47
N GLY A 77 -0.48 9.04 -17.14
CA GLY A 77 -0.53 8.10 -18.26
C GLY A 77 0.31 8.53 -19.46
N GLN A 78 0.38 9.83 -19.80
CA GLN A 78 1.24 10.36 -20.86
C GLN A 78 2.71 10.24 -20.44
N ALA A 79 3.04 10.71 -19.24
CA ALA A 79 4.40 10.67 -18.70
C ALA A 79 4.96 9.23 -18.66
N PHE A 80 4.22 8.30 -18.09
CA PHE A 80 4.67 6.91 -17.95
C PHE A 80 4.81 6.22 -19.32
N MET A 81 3.87 6.44 -20.25
CA MET A 81 3.95 5.88 -21.59
C MET A 81 5.17 6.39 -22.39
N ALA A 82 5.54 7.66 -22.23
CA ALA A 82 6.76 8.19 -22.85
C ALA A 82 8.02 7.44 -22.37
N VAL A 83 8.09 7.13 -21.06
CA VAL A 83 9.18 6.30 -20.51
C VAL A 83 9.13 4.88 -21.07
N VAL A 84 7.95 4.26 -21.17
CA VAL A 84 7.78 2.92 -21.74
C VAL A 84 8.23 2.87 -23.21
N GLU A 85 7.90 3.88 -24.00
CA GLU A 85 8.31 3.98 -25.42
C GLU A 85 9.82 4.12 -25.58
N GLN A 86 10.48 4.87 -24.70
CA GLN A 86 11.93 5.04 -24.67
C GLN A 86 12.65 3.76 -24.22
N GLU A 87 12.22 3.19 -23.10
CA GLU A 87 12.93 2.11 -22.40
C GLU A 87 12.60 0.71 -22.95
N LYS A 88 11.43 0.54 -23.54
CA LYS A 88 10.93 -0.75 -24.09
C LYS A 88 11.07 -1.90 -23.09
N PRO A 89 10.46 -1.79 -21.90
CA PRO A 89 10.60 -2.76 -20.84
C PRO A 89 9.91 -4.09 -21.18
N GLU A 90 10.35 -5.14 -20.51
CA GLU A 90 9.74 -6.47 -20.53
C GLU A 90 8.90 -6.73 -19.26
N GLY A 91 8.99 -5.83 -18.28
CA GLY A 91 8.18 -5.88 -17.06
C GLY A 91 7.80 -4.49 -16.53
N LEU A 92 6.63 -4.40 -15.90
CA LEU A 92 6.12 -3.22 -15.22
C LEU A 92 5.64 -3.59 -13.83
N VAL A 93 6.01 -2.80 -12.81
CA VAL A 93 5.58 -3.00 -11.42
C VAL A 93 5.07 -1.69 -10.84
N PHE A 94 3.85 -1.69 -10.35
CA PHE A 94 3.23 -0.57 -9.65
C PHE A 94 2.83 -0.99 -8.23
N GLY A 95 2.69 -0.04 -7.32
CA GLY A 95 1.98 -0.28 -6.07
C GLY A 95 0.48 -0.54 -6.31
N HIS A 96 -0.15 -1.42 -5.51
CA HIS A 96 -1.61 -1.61 -5.56
C HIS A 96 -2.34 -0.54 -4.73
N THR A 97 -1.97 0.71 -4.94
CA THR A 97 -2.47 1.93 -4.30
C THR A 97 -3.66 2.50 -5.07
N SER A 98 -4.22 3.62 -4.61
CA SER A 98 -5.23 4.35 -5.38
C SER A 98 -4.71 4.80 -6.75
N VAL A 99 -3.43 5.22 -6.84
CA VAL A 99 -2.78 5.59 -8.09
C VAL A 99 -2.58 4.37 -8.98
N GLY A 100 -1.98 3.30 -8.44
CA GLY A 100 -1.72 2.09 -9.22
C GLY A 100 -2.99 1.40 -9.70
N LYS A 101 -4.05 1.34 -8.89
CA LYS A 101 -5.35 0.77 -9.28
C LYS A 101 -6.03 1.52 -10.43
N ASP A 102 -5.82 2.83 -10.53
CA ASP A 102 -6.37 3.65 -11.59
C ASP A 102 -5.48 3.65 -12.84
N LEU A 103 -4.15 3.77 -12.65
CA LEU A 103 -3.22 3.92 -13.77
C LEU A 103 -2.84 2.59 -14.44
N ALA A 104 -2.61 1.51 -13.67
CA ALA A 104 -2.13 0.25 -14.22
C ALA A 104 -3.09 -0.37 -15.27
N PRO A 105 -4.42 -0.43 -15.06
CA PRO A 105 -5.33 -0.95 -16.08
C PRO A 105 -5.33 -0.11 -17.36
N LYS A 106 -5.17 1.21 -17.24
CA LYS A 106 -5.10 2.12 -18.38
C LYS A 106 -3.83 1.86 -19.22
N ILE A 107 -2.68 1.71 -18.55
CA ILE A 107 -1.41 1.39 -19.22
C ILE A 107 -1.47 -0.01 -19.83
N ALA A 108 -1.97 -1.01 -19.12
CA ALA A 108 -2.12 -2.37 -19.61
C ALA A 108 -2.99 -2.42 -20.88
N SER A 109 -4.11 -1.69 -20.89
CA SER A 109 -4.97 -1.57 -22.08
C SER A 109 -4.25 -0.95 -23.27
N LYS A 110 -3.48 0.13 -23.07
CA LYS A 110 -2.71 0.77 -24.15
C LYS A 110 -1.62 -0.14 -24.72
N LEU A 111 -0.99 -0.94 -23.88
CA LEU A 111 0.07 -1.88 -24.25
C LEU A 111 -0.48 -3.24 -24.73
N GLN A 112 -1.80 -3.45 -24.66
CA GLN A 112 -2.45 -4.74 -24.91
C GLN A 112 -1.82 -5.87 -24.08
N ALA A 113 -1.45 -5.56 -22.85
CA ALA A 113 -0.77 -6.45 -21.90
C ALA A 113 -1.75 -7.00 -20.85
N GLY A 114 -1.50 -8.23 -20.40
CA GLY A 114 -2.16 -8.78 -19.22
C GLY A 114 -1.68 -8.08 -17.96
N LEU A 115 -2.61 -7.83 -17.01
CA LEU A 115 -2.32 -7.23 -15.72
C LEU A 115 -2.66 -8.21 -14.59
N ILE A 116 -1.67 -8.55 -13.75
CA ILE A 116 -1.90 -9.29 -12.51
C ILE A 116 -1.94 -8.28 -11.37
N SER A 117 -3.13 -8.01 -10.86
CA SER A 117 -3.32 -7.02 -9.80
C SER A 117 -3.28 -7.65 -8.41
N ASP A 118 -2.85 -6.84 -7.42
CA ASP A 118 -2.95 -7.17 -6.00
C ASP A 118 -2.06 -8.35 -5.56
N VAL A 119 -0.84 -8.40 -6.10
CA VAL A 119 0.15 -9.43 -5.79
C VAL A 119 0.64 -9.26 -4.36
N THR A 120 0.62 -10.32 -3.59
CA THR A 120 1.08 -10.38 -2.20
C THR A 120 2.41 -11.10 -2.02
N ASP A 121 2.77 -11.98 -2.97
CA ASP A 121 4.06 -12.67 -2.97
C ASP A 121 4.45 -13.11 -4.39
N ILE A 122 5.74 -13.37 -4.59
CA ILE A 122 6.33 -13.84 -5.85
C ILE A 122 7.24 -15.03 -5.54
N GLU A 123 6.87 -16.22 -6.03
CA GLU A 123 7.70 -17.42 -6.00
C GLU A 123 8.53 -17.49 -7.28
N GLY A 124 9.79 -17.88 -7.17
CA GLY A 124 10.72 -17.95 -8.31
C GLY A 124 11.17 -16.59 -8.82
N GLU A 125 11.89 -16.59 -9.93
CA GLU A 125 12.49 -15.38 -10.52
C GLU A 125 12.39 -15.38 -12.05
N GLY A 126 12.47 -14.20 -12.67
CA GLY A 126 12.50 -14.04 -14.12
C GLY A 126 11.31 -14.67 -14.83
N ASP A 127 11.58 -15.59 -15.76
CA ASP A 127 10.55 -16.31 -16.52
C ASP A 127 9.81 -17.37 -15.69
N ASP A 128 10.37 -17.78 -14.56
CA ASP A 128 9.77 -18.76 -13.66
C ASP A 128 8.96 -18.13 -12.53
N ALA A 129 8.85 -16.80 -12.50
CA ALA A 129 8.08 -16.10 -11.53
C ALA A 129 6.60 -16.53 -11.54
N VAL A 130 6.08 -16.88 -10.36
CA VAL A 130 4.68 -17.20 -10.08
C VAL A 130 4.15 -16.19 -9.08
N PHE A 131 3.07 -15.54 -9.44
CA PHE A 131 2.48 -14.45 -8.65
C PHE A 131 1.36 -14.99 -7.77
N ILE A 132 1.41 -14.68 -6.49
CA ILE A 132 0.39 -15.05 -5.51
C ILE A 132 -0.48 -13.83 -5.26
N ARG A 133 -1.80 -13.99 -5.37
CA ARG A 133 -2.76 -12.93 -5.08
C ARG A 133 -4.01 -13.45 -4.39
N PRO A 134 -4.64 -12.66 -3.51
CA PRO A 134 -5.88 -13.05 -2.86
C PRO A 134 -7.06 -12.94 -3.82
N ILE A 135 -8.00 -13.88 -3.66
CA ILE A 135 -9.30 -13.89 -4.30
C ILE A 135 -10.40 -14.06 -3.25
N PHE A 136 -11.67 -13.82 -3.62
CA PHE A 136 -12.82 -13.91 -2.71
C PHE A 136 -12.63 -13.16 -1.39
N SER A 137 -12.16 -11.90 -1.48
CA SER A 137 -11.88 -11.04 -0.31
C SER A 137 -10.85 -11.65 0.68
N GLY A 138 -9.83 -12.31 0.15
CA GLY A 138 -8.76 -12.90 0.95
C GLY A 138 -9.03 -14.29 1.52
N LYS A 139 -10.17 -14.91 1.18
CA LYS A 139 -10.51 -16.27 1.64
C LYS A 139 -9.72 -17.37 0.93
N ALA A 140 -9.18 -17.07 -0.25
CA ALA A 140 -8.32 -17.98 -1.00
C ALA A 140 -7.22 -17.18 -1.70
N PHE A 141 -6.16 -17.87 -2.08
CA PHE A 141 -5.07 -17.31 -2.87
C PHE A 141 -4.96 -18.11 -4.17
N GLU A 142 -4.76 -17.39 -5.26
CA GLU A 142 -4.44 -18.02 -6.54
C GLU A 142 -2.98 -17.82 -6.90
N LYS A 143 -2.41 -18.80 -7.57
CA LYS A 143 -1.07 -18.74 -8.18
C LYS A 143 -1.24 -18.50 -9.67
N VAL A 144 -0.67 -17.40 -10.16
CA VAL A 144 -0.78 -16.99 -11.57
C VAL A 144 0.60 -16.97 -12.20
N LYS A 145 0.76 -17.56 -13.38
CA LYS A 145 1.97 -17.47 -14.20
C LYS A 145 1.61 -16.89 -15.57
N LEU A 146 2.39 -15.93 -16.05
CA LEU A 146 2.27 -15.40 -17.40
C LEU A 146 2.97 -16.34 -18.39
N LYS A 147 2.31 -16.65 -19.51
CA LYS A 147 2.85 -17.53 -20.56
C LYS A 147 3.68 -16.79 -21.62
N GLY A 148 3.98 -15.52 -21.40
CA GLY A 148 4.77 -14.67 -22.30
C GLY A 148 4.21 -13.25 -22.39
N GLY A 149 4.90 -12.39 -23.14
CA GLY A 149 4.57 -10.98 -23.25
C GLY A 149 5.12 -10.14 -22.11
N LEU A 150 4.63 -8.92 -22.00
CA LEU A 150 5.01 -7.97 -20.95
C LEU A 150 4.50 -8.46 -19.59
N THR A 151 5.38 -8.60 -18.61
CA THR A 151 5.02 -8.92 -17.24
C THR A 151 4.53 -7.66 -16.54
N PHE A 152 3.22 -7.50 -16.32
CA PHE A 152 2.69 -6.33 -15.62
C PHE A 152 1.95 -6.73 -14.36
N ILE A 153 2.42 -6.22 -13.20
CA ILE A 153 1.82 -6.52 -11.90
C ILE A 153 1.59 -5.25 -11.07
N THR A 154 0.66 -5.34 -10.12
CA THR A 154 0.59 -4.38 -9.00
C THR A 154 0.79 -5.09 -7.67
N VAL A 155 1.58 -4.52 -6.77
CA VAL A 155 2.02 -5.10 -5.49
C VAL A 155 1.20 -4.53 -4.35
N ARG A 156 0.63 -5.37 -3.50
CA ARG A 156 -0.05 -4.93 -2.28
C ARG A 156 0.97 -4.42 -1.27
N SER A 157 0.71 -3.23 -0.68
CA SER A 157 1.55 -2.67 0.37
C SER A 157 1.71 -3.61 1.57
N ASN A 158 2.85 -3.57 2.23
CA ASN A 158 3.22 -4.36 3.42
C ASN A 158 3.29 -5.89 3.19
N ASN A 159 3.39 -6.36 1.94
CA ASN A 159 3.44 -7.80 1.66
C ASN A 159 4.80 -8.27 1.12
N ILE A 160 5.47 -7.46 0.33
CA ILE A 160 6.82 -7.77 -0.18
C ILE A 160 7.82 -6.91 0.58
N ALA A 161 8.71 -7.55 1.33
CA ALA A 161 9.72 -6.80 2.08
C ALA A 161 10.62 -5.98 1.15
N PRO A 162 10.83 -4.69 1.42
CA PRO A 162 11.85 -3.91 0.73
C PRO A 162 13.22 -4.57 0.85
N LEU A 163 14.09 -4.30 -0.12
CA LEU A 163 15.50 -4.65 0.02
C LEU A 163 16.14 -3.82 1.13
N GLU A 164 17.24 -4.30 1.68
CA GLU A 164 18.04 -3.52 2.63
C GLU A 164 18.57 -2.26 1.93
N ARG A 165 18.59 -1.16 2.69
CA ARG A 165 19.14 0.10 2.20
C ARG A 165 20.65 0.00 2.16
N GLU A 166 21.24 0.19 1.00
CA GLU A 166 22.67 0.15 0.77
C GLU A 166 23.18 1.45 0.16
N GLU A 167 24.45 1.81 0.43
CA GLU A 167 25.10 2.87 -0.32
C GLU A 167 25.44 2.36 -1.73
N ARG A 168 24.66 2.82 -2.71
CA ARG A 168 24.82 2.46 -4.12
C ARG A 168 24.91 3.71 -4.98
N SER A 169 25.71 3.62 -6.03
CA SER A 169 25.71 4.62 -7.12
C SER A 169 24.78 4.14 -8.22
N GLY A 170 23.87 5.00 -8.66
CA GLY A 170 22.98 4.76 -9.81
C GLY A 170 22.74 6.07 -10.53
N ASP A 171 22.40 5.98 -11.81
CA ASP A 171 22.12 7.14 -12.64
C ASP A 171 20.69 7.65 -12.38
N VAL A 172 20.57 8.95 -12.13
CA VAL A 172 19.27 9.66 -12.02
C VAL A 172 19.20 10.63 -13.19
N SER A 173 18.37 10.31 -14.15
CA SER A 173 18.20 11.10 -15.37
C SER A 173 16.80 11.68 -15.50
N SER A 174 16.65 12.80 -16.20
CA SER A 174 15.37 13.44 -16.44
C SER A 174 14.92 13.21 -17.88
N LEU A 175 13.64 12.86 -18.06
CA LEU A 175 12.99 12.80 -19.36
C LEU A 175 11.99 13.95 -19.47
N SER A 176 12.21 14.83 -20.46
CA SER A 176 11.24 15.90 -20.78
C SER A 176 10.09 15.32 -21.60
N VAL A 177 8.87 15.55 -21.14
CA VAL A 177 7.65 15.08 -21.79
C VAL A 177 6.65 16.22 -21.90
N ASP A 178 6.13 16.45 -23.10
CA ASP A 178 5.03 17.40 -23.29
C ASP A 178 3.71 16.78 -22.81
N ILE A 179 3.14 17.36 -21.77
CA ILE A 179 1.86 16.94 -21.22
C ILE A 179 0.75 17.81 -21.84
N THR A 180 0.01 17.25 -22.76
CA THR A 180 -0.99 17.95 -23.56
C THR A 180 -2.36 17.28 -23.48
N ASN A 181 -3.41 18.01 -23.91
CA ASN A 181 -4.78 17.47 -24.04
C ASN A 181 -5.32 16.81 -22.75
N LEU A 182 -5.04 17.43 -21.62
CA LEU A 182 -5.58 16.99 -20.35
C LEU A 182 -7.10 17.16 -20.33
N ARG A 183 -7.83 16.07 -20.03
CA ARG A 183 -9.30 16.07 -19.95
C ARG A 183 -9.80 16.58 -18.61
N THR A 184 -8.95 16.55 -17.59
CA THR A 184 -9.27 16.98 -16.24
C THR A 184 -8.25 17.98 -15.74
N ILE A 185 -8.76 19.02 -15.03
CA ILE A 185 -7.95 20.02 -14.35
C ILE A 185 -8.31 19.97 -12.88
N ILE A 186 -7.31 19.77 -12.03
CA ILE A 186 -7.51 19.84 -10.57
C ILE A 186 -7.53 21.32 -10.17
N LYS A 187 -8.70 21.79 -9.73
CA LYS A 187 -8.87 23.18 -9.26
C LYS A 187 -8.40 23.34 -7.82
N ASN A 188 -8.79 22.41 -6.96
CA ASN A 188 -8.45 22.42 -5.53
C ASN A 188 -8.22 21.02 -5.04
N VAL A 189 -7.27 20.87 -4.12
CA VAL A 189 -7.06 19.66 -3.33
C VAL A 189 -7.51 19.97 -1.91
N VAL A 190 -8.63 19.41 -1.48
CA VAL A 190 -9.08 19.50 -0.10
C VAL A 190 -8.50 18.32 0.65
N ARG A 191 -7.51 18.57 1.49
CA ARG A 191 -6.95 17.56 2.38
C ARG A 191 -7.80 17.51 3.65
N LYS A 192 -8.37 16.37 3.95
CA LYS A 192 -8.81 16.10 5.31
C LYS A 192 -7.54 15.80 6.10
N SER A 193 -7.26 16.62 7.10
CA SER A 193 -6.11 16.41 8.00
C SER A 193 -6.34 15.13 8.80
N THR A 194 -5.86 14.02 8.31
CA THR A 194 -5.58 12.86 9.14
C THR A 194 -4.14 13.04 9.62
N GLU A 195 -3.97 13.56 10.81
CA GLU A 195 -2.65 13.53 11.47
C GLU A 195 -2.29 12.05 11.65
N GLY A 196 -1.13 11.62 11.11
CA GLY A 196 -0.61 10.28 11.33
C GLY A 196 -0.33 9.46 10.07
N VAL A 197 0.08 8.24 10.29
CA VAL A 197 0.46 7.26 9.26
C VAL A 197 -0.76 6.85 8.44
N ASP A 198 -0.62 6.75 7.11
CA ASP A 198 -1.69 6.25 6.24
C ASP A 198 -2.02 4.79 6.60
N LEU A 199 -3.29 4.52 6.86
CA LEU A 199 -3.77 3.16 7.16
C LEU A 199 -3.31 2.11 6.15
N SER A 200 -3.19 2.46 4.88
CA SER A 200 -2.79 1.52 3.82
C SER A 200 -1.32 1.10 3.92
N GLU A 201 -0.49 1.86 4.65
CA GLU A 201 0.95 1.66 4.79
C GLU A 201 1.38 1.44 6.24
N ALA A 202 0.44 1.60 7.18
CA ALA A 202 0.70 1.41 8.59
C ALA A 202 1.13 -0.03 8.88
N LYS A 203 2.23 -0.20 9.60
CA LYS A 203 2.70 -1.51 10.08
C LYS A 203 1.97 -1.96 11.34
N VAL A 204 1.45 -1.00 12.11
CA VAL A 204 0.64 -1.25 13.29
C VAL A 204 -0.68 -0.51 13.13
N ILE A 205 -1.79 -1.19 13.36
CA ILE A 205 -3.13 -0.60 13.34
C ILE A 205 -3.86 -0.95 14.63
N VAL A 206 -4.38 0.08 15.30
CA VAL A 206 -5.29 -0.06 16.42
C VAL A 206 -6.68 0.36 15.98
N ALA A 207 -7.59 -0.60 15.81
CA ALA A 207 -8.89 -0.35 15.20
C ALA A 207 -10.03 -0.42 16.23
N GLY A 208 -10.91 0.59 16.19
CA GLY A 208 -12.09 0.68 17.04
C GLY A 208 -13.38 0.21 16.36
N GLY A 209 -14.18 -0.59 17.09
CA GLY A 209 -15.54 -0.95 16.69
C GLY A 209 -16.60 -0.09 17.37
N ARG A 210 -17.89 -0.49 17.26
CA ARG A 210 -18.98 0.15 18.03
C ARG A 210 -18.79 0.07 19.54
N GLY A 211 -17.91 -0.82 20.02
CA GLY A 211 -17.56 -0.94 21.42
C GLY A 211 -16.88 0.30 22.01
N VAL A 212 -16.34 1.21 21.19
CA VAL A 212 -15.76 2.49 21.64
C VAL A 212 -16.82 3.50 22.09
N LYS A 213 -18.09 3.32 21.71
CA LYS A 213 -19.31 4.03 22.17
C LYS A 213 -19.40 5.51 21.83
N SER A 214 -18.31 6.21 21.55
CA SER A 214 -18.28 7.64 21.22
C SER A 214 -16.99 8.02 20.48
N THR A 215 -16.86 9.28 20.06
CA THR A 215 -15.64 9.84 19.49
C THR A 215 -14.49 9.84 20.49
N GLU A 216 -14.75 10.21 21.75
CA GLU A 216 -13.77 10.21 22.85
C GLU A 216 -13.27 8.81 23.17
N GLY A 217 -14.10 7.78 22.90
CA GLY A 217 -13.70 6.39 23.07
C GLY A 217 -12.56 5.93 22.16
N PHE A 218 -12.22 6.71 21.13
CA PHE A 218 -11.03 6.49 20.31
C PHE A 218 -9.73 7.03 20.92
N GLU A 219 -9.80 7.91 21.94
CA GLU A 219 -8.59 8.51 22.54
C GLU A 219 -7.61 7.47 23.08
N PRO A 220 -8.01 6.44 23.87
CA PRO A 220 -7.08 5.41 24.32
C PRO A 220 -6.47 4.61 23.16
N LEU A 221 -7.22 4.38 22.07
CA LEU A 221 -6.74 3.70 20.89
C LEU A 221 -5.68 4.55 20.16
N GLN A 222 -5.90 5.86 20.10
CA GLN A 222 -4.95 6.81 19.50
C GLN A 222 -3.65 6.89 20.31
N GLU A 223 -3.76 6.89 21.65
CA GLU A 223 -2.56 6.87 22.52
C GLU A 223 -1.72 5.61 22.26
N LEU A 224 -2.36 4.43 22.22
CA LEU A 224 -1.67 3.17 21.94
C LEU A 224 -1.08 3.15 20.53
N ALA A 225 -1.82 3.63 19.53
CA ALA A 225 -1.34 3.69 18.15
C ALA A 225 -0.12 4.61 18.04
N ASN A 226 -0.15 5.79 18.67
CA ASN A 226 0.98 6.73 18.68
C ASN A 226 2.21 6.12 19.36
N LEU A 227 2.04 5.43 20.48
CA LEU A 227 3.13 4.76 21.18
C LEU A 227 3.80 3.71 20.28
N LEU A 228 3.01 2.95 19.52
CA LEU A 228 3.51 1.89 18.64
C LEU A 228 3.94 2.40 17.25
N GLY A 229 3.91 3.72 16.99
CA GLY A 229 4.21 4.30 15.68
C GLY A 229 3.23 3.85 14.60
N GLY A 230 1.99 3.54 14.98
CA GLY A 230 0.94 3.01 14.13
C GLY A 230 -0.15 4.03 13.77
N ALA A 231 -1.23 3.51 13.20
CA ALA A 231 -2.41 4.30 12.81
C ALA A 231 -3.69 3.78 13.50
N VAL A 232 -4.67 4.68 13.66
CA VAL A 232 -6.00 4.31 14.13
C VAL A 232 -6.90 3.99 12.95
N GLY A 233 -7.59 2.83 13.04
CA GLY A 233 -8.62 2.42 12.10
C GLY A 233 -9.98 2.27 12.76
N ALA A 234 -11.01 2.07 11.94
CA ALA A 234 -12.36 1.91 12.45
C ALA A 234 -13.16 0.85 11.70
N SER A 235 -14.11 0.23 12.37
CA SER A 235 -15.12 -0.57 11.68
C SER A 235 -16.17 0.33 11.03
N ARG A 236 -16.84 -0.15 9.98
CA ARG A 236 -17.98 0.56 9.38
C ARG A 236 -19.02 0.94 10.44
N GLY A 237 -19.31 0.05 11.38
CA GLY A 237 -20.31 0.32 12.41
C GLY A 237 -19.93 1.45 13.39
N ALA A 238 -18.65 1.78 13.54
CA ALA A 238 -18.23 2.96 14.30
C ALA A 238 -18.38 4.25 13.46
N CYS A 239 -18.06 4.17 12.14
CA CYS A 239 -18.29 5.30 11.22
C CYS A 239 -19.79 5.59 11.02
N ASP A 240 -20.64 4.56 10.84
CA ASP A 240 -22.10 4.71 10.69
C ASP A 240 -22.74 5.30 11.98
N ALA A 241 -22.09 5.18 13.14
CA ALA A 241 -22.51 5.77 14.40
C ALA A 241 -21.91 7.18 14.66
N ASP A 242 -21.25 7.76 13.66
CA ASP A 242 -20.59 9.08 13.74
C ASP A 242 -19.50 9.19 14.83
N TYR A 243 -18.90 8.06 15.25
CA TYR A 243 -17.80 8.06 16.22
C TYR A 243 -16.47 8.47 15.58
N CYS A 244 -16.34 8.32 14.23
CA CYS A 244 -15.16 8.69 13.47
C CYS A 244 -15.47 8.91 11.99
N ASP A 245 -14.56 9.55 11.26
CA ASP A 245 -14.70 9.77 9.82
C ASP A 245 -14.55 8.45 9.02
N TYR A 246 -15.27 8.33 7.91
CA TYR A 246 -15.20 7.18 6.99
C TYR A 246 -13.81 6.96 6.36
N SER A 247 -12.91 7.95 6.38
CA SER A 247 -11.53 7.78 5.95
C SER A 247 -10.76 6.75 6.78
N LEU A 248 -11.22 6.47 8.02
CA LEU A 248 -10.66 5.47 8.92
C LEU A 248 -11.28 4.08 8.72
N GLN A 249 -12.30 3.95 7.86
CA GLN A 249 -13.01 2.69 7.68
C GLN A 249 -12.12 1.60 7.09
N ILE A 250 -12.04 0.47 7.80
CA ILE A 250 -11.41 -0.78 7.35
C ILE A 250 -12.50 -1.80 7.03
N GLY A 251 -12.36 -2.46 5.88
CA GLY A 251 -13.29 -3.49 5.44
C GLY A 251 -13.42 -3.57 3.93
N GLN A 252 -14.32 -4.40 3.45
CA GLN A 252 -14.58 -4.65 2.03
C GLN A 252 -14.88 -3.37 1.23
N THR A 253 -15.60 -2.42 1.84
CA THR A 253 -15.99 -1.15 1.21
C THR A 253 -15.16 0.04 1.71
N GLY A 254 -14.22 -0.21 2.62
CA GLY A 254 -13.26 0.76 3.12
C GLY A 254 -11.84 0.45 2.63
N LYS A 255 -10.86 0.72 3.48
CA LYS A 255 -9.47 0.37 3.21
C LYS A 255 -9.24 -1.11 3.51
N VAL A 256 -8.46 -1.77 2.65
CA VAL A 256 -7.90 -3.11 2.92
C VAL A 256 -6.48 -2.89 3.40
N VAL A 257 -6.16 -3.47 4.55
CA VAL A 257 -4.89 -3.28 5.25
C VAL A 257 -4.23 -4.62 5.56
N THR A 258 -2.90 -4.63 5.59
CA THR A 258 -2.07 -5.81 5.90
C THR A 258 -0.92 -5.40 6.81
N PRO A 259 -1.21 -4.90 8.03
CA PRO A 259 -0.18 -4.52 8.98
C PRO A 259 0.56 -5.74 9.55
N ASP A 260 1.70 -5.50 10.16
CA ASP A 260 2.40 -6.50 10.97
C ASP A 260 1.61 -6.84 12.25
N LEU A 261 0.95 -5.81 12.85
CA LEU A 261 0.10 -5.96 14.03
C LEU A 261 -1.24 -5.24 13.84
N TYR A 262 -2.33 -5.96 14.02
CA TYR A 262 -3.69 -5.44 14.04
C TYR A 262 -4.36 -5.66 15.38
N ILE A 263 -4.68 -4.60 16.11
CA ILE A 263 -5.39 -4.66 17.38
C ILE A 263 -6.85 -4.27 17.14
N ALA A 264 -7.78 -5.22 17.29
CA ALA A 264 -9.21 -5.04 17.10
C ALA A 264 -9.90 -4.81 18.45
N ALA A 265 -10.25 -3.57 18.76
CA ALA A 265 -10.88 -3.17 20.04
C ALA A 265 -12.39 -2.95 19.88
N GLY A 266 -13.20 -3.76 20.54
CA GLY A 266 -14.66 -3.65 20.51
C GLY A 266 -15.29 -3.86 19.12
N ILE A 267 -14.63 -4.66 18.28
CA ILE A 267 -15.07 -5.05 16.94
C ILE A 267 -15.73 -6.42 17.00
N SER A 268 -16.90 -6.58 16.38
CA SER A 268 -17.65 -7.85 16.39
C SER A 268 -17.11 -8.91 15.46
N GLY A 269 -16.37 -8.53 14.40
CA GLY A 269 -15.89 -9.48 13.39
C GLY A 269 -16.92 -9.80 12.30
N ALA A 270 -17.64 -8.80 11.82
CA ALA A 270 -18.45 -8.95 10.61
C ALA A 270 -17.58 -9.34 9.41
N ILE A 271 -18.10 -10.21 8.52
CA ILE A 271 -17.37 -10.71 7.34
C ILE A 271 -16.80 -9.57 6.50
N GLN A 272 -17.56 -8.48 6.35
CA GLN A 272 -17.14 -7.31 5.59
C GLN A 272 -15.94 -6.58 6.22
N HIS A 273 -15.85 -6.56 7.56
CA HIS A 273 -14.69 -5.99 8.26
C HIS A 273 -13.48 -6.92 8.12
N MET A 274 -13.69 -8.21 8.39
CA MET A 274 -12.63 -9.22 8.28
C MET A 274 -12.01 -9.26 6.88
N ALA A 275 -12.80 -9.07 5.83
CA ALA A 275 -12.30 -8.96 4.46
C ALA A 275 -11.25 -7.85 4.25
N GLY A 276 -11.23 -6.83 5.12
CA GLY A 276 -10.29 -5.73 5.07
C GLY A 276 -9.04 -5.90 5.93
N MET A 277 -8.96 -6.91 6.83
CA MET A 277 -7.85 -7.02 7.78
C MET A 277 -7.34 -8.44 8.07
N SER A 278 -8.02 -9.48 7.60
CA SER A 278 -7.65 -10.88 7.92
C SER A 278 -6.27 -11.30 7.43
N ASN A 279 -5.66 -10.54 6.52
CA ASN A 279 -4.30 -10.80 6.04
C ASN A 279 -3.22 -10.05 6.84
N SER A 280 -3.58 -9.48 8.00
CA SER A 280 -2.61 -8.94 8.97
C SER A 280 -1.72 -10.08 9.50
N LYS A 281 -0.44 -9.82 9.78
CA LYS A 281 0.47 -10.90 10.23
C LYS A 281 0.15 -11.38 11.64
N VAL A 282 -0.23 -10.46 12.54
CA VAL A 282 -0.68 -10.76 13.90
C VAL A 282 -1.95 -9.99 14.18
N ILE A 283 -2.97 -10.67 14.66
CA ILE A 283 -4.27 -10.11 15.01
C ILE A 283 -4.52 -10.31 16.52
N VAL A 284 -4.69 -9.21 17.23
CA VAL A 284 -5.10 -9.19 18.64
C VAL A 284 -6.53 -8.70 18.72
N ALA A 285 -7.44 -9.46 19.33
CA ALA A 285 -8.83 -9.08 19.49
C ALA A 285 -9.16 -8.82 20.95
N ILE A 286 -9.86 -7.71 21.23
CA ILE A 286 -10.36 -7.32 22.55
C ILE A 286 -11.85 -7.12 22.43
N ASN A 287 -12.64 -7.95 23.11
CA ASN A 287 -14.11 -7.84 23.11
C ASN A 287 -14.68 -8.36 24.42
N LYS A 288 -15.79 -7.76 24.87
CA LYS A 288 -16.55 -8.23 26.04
C LYS A 288 -17.31 -9.53 25.78
N ASP A 289 -17.75 -9.73 24.53
CA ASP A 289 -18.48 -10.91 24.11
C ASP A 289 -17.49 -12.01 23.73
N PRO A 290 -17.38 -13.12 24.50
CA PRO A 290 -16.46 -14.21 24.19
C PRO A 290 -16.81 -14.94 22.89
N GLU A 291 -18.06 -14.83 22.40
CA GLU A 291 -18.53 -15.46 21.18
C GLU A 291 -18.39 -14.53 19.94
N ALA A 292 -17.79 -13.36 20.10
CA ALA A 292 -17.59 -12.44 18.98
C ALA A 292 -16.78 -13.08 17.86
N ASN A 293 -17.28 -12.98 16.62
CA ASN A 293 -16.64 -13.61 15.46
C ASN A 293 -15.19 -13.15 15.20
N ILE A 294 -14.80 -11.98 15.74
CA ILE A 294 -13.43 -11.48 15.60
C ILE A 294 -12.40 -12.45 16.19
N PHE A 295 -12.76 -13.16 17.26
CA PHE A 295 -11.89 -14.16 17.88
C PHE A 295 -11.56 -15.36 16.97
N LYS A 296 -12.39 -15.63 15.95
CA LYS A 296 -12.15 -16.73 15.01
C LYS A 296 -10.98 -16.48 14.06
N VAL A 297 -10.56 -15.22 13.92
CA VAL A 297 -9.44 -14.81 13.06
C VAL A 297 -8.28 -14.22 13.86
N ALA A 298 -8.43 -14.08 15.18
CA ALA A 298 -7.41 -13.52 16.04
C ALA A 298 -6.38 -14.59 16.46
N ASP A 299 -5.10 -14.19 16.44
CA ASP A 299 -4.00 -14.99 17.00
C ASP A 299 -4.01 -14.91 18.53
N TYR A 300 -4.41 -13.75 19.08
CA TYR A 300 -4.55 -13.52 20.52
C TYR A 300 -5.90 -12.88 20.83
N GLY A 301 -6.61 -13.40 21.80
CA GLY A 301 -7.91 -12.91 22.23
C GLY A 301 -7.93 -12.53 23.71
N ILE A 302 -8.46 -11.35 24.03
CA ILE A 302 -8.68 -10.88 25.38
C ILE A 302 -10.18 -10.62 25.56
N VAL A 303 -10.83 -11.40 26.42
CA VAL A 303 -12.23 -11.15 26.79
C VAL A 303 -12.26 -10.14 27.93
N GLY A 304 -12.68 -8.90 27.62
CA GLY A 304 -12.66 -7.80 28.59
C GLY A 304 -13.18 -6.48 28.02
N ASP A 305 -13.24 -5.47 28.89
CA ASP A 305 -13.57 -4.11 28.49
C ASP A 305 -12.36 -3.43 27.85
N LEU A 306 -12.53 -2.94 26.62
CA LEU A 306 -11.45 -2.23 25.92
C LEU A 306 -10.95 -1.00 26.71
N PHE A 307 -11.82 -0.34 27.48
CA PHE A 307 -11.45 0.82 28.30
C PHE A 307 -10.60 0.47 29.52
N GLU A 308 -10.53 -0.79 29.90
CA GLU A 308 -9.61 -1.31 30.92
C GLU A 308 -8.36 -1.91 30.26
N VAL A 309 -8.56 -2.73 29.21
CA VAL A 309 -7.49 -3.49 28.59
C VAL A 309 -6.52 -2.61 27.80
N ILE A 310 -7.02 -1.64 26.99
CA ILE A 310 -6.16 -0.79 26.15
C ILE A 310 -5.20 0.07 26.99
N PRO A 311 -5.63 0.77 28.07
CA PRO A 311 -4.70 1.49 28.93
C PRO A 311 -3.63 0.57 29.57
N MET A 312 -4.03 -0.63 30.02
CA MET A 312 -3.07 -1.60 30.57
C MET A 312 -2.04 -2.03 29.54
N LEU A 313 -2.46 -2.31 28.30
CA LEU A 313 -1.53 -2.62 27.20
C LEU A 313 -0.59 -1.44 26.92
N THR A 314 -1.11 -0.23 26.91
CA THR A 314 -0.29 0.99 26.71
C THR A 314 0.79 1.10 27.78
N GLU A 315 0.46 0.89 29.04
CA GLU A 315 1.44 0.93 30.12
C GLU A 315 2.47 -0.22 30.04
N GLU A 316 2.06 -1.42 29.65
CA GLU A 316 3.01 -2.52 29.47
C GLU A 316 3.96 -2.28 28.27
N PHE A 317 3.45 -1.76 27.15
CA PHE A 317 4.30 -1.41 26.01
C PHE A 317 5.30 -0.30 26.34
N LYS A 318 4.91 0.73 27.14
CA LYS A 318 5.84 1.77 27.61
C LYS A 318 7.04 1.21 28.40
N LYS A 319 6.91 0.03 28.99
CA LYS A 319 7.99 -0.60 29.77
C LYS A 319 9.02 -1.32 28.91
N ILE A 320 8.66 -1.72 27.72
CA ILE A 320 9.49 -2.56 26.84
C ILE A 320 9.99 -1.85 25.57
N MET A 321 9.50 -0.64 25.31
CA MET A 321 9.98 0.25 24.24
C MET A 321 10.94 1.30 24.81
#